data_81a7b9b3e8dcf8291a68cabe5327140a
#
_entry.id   81a7b9b3e8dcf8291a68cabe5327140a
#
_cell.length_a   1.000
_cell.length_b   1.000
_cell.length_c   1.000
_cell.angle_alpha   90.00
_cell.angle_beta   90.00
_cell.angle_gamma   90.00
#
_symmetry.space_group_name_H-M   'P 1'
#
loop_
_entity.id
_entity.type
_entity.pdbx_description
1 polymer ?
#
loop_
_entity_poly.entity_id
_entity_poly.type
_entity_poly.pdbx_seq_one_letter_code
_entity_poly.pdbx_strand_id
1 'polypeptide(L)'
;MNITEVIGEHGLGKSGMIYRRGQQIVLENERTGEHVAVKVVMHDERQGWLAENGEGEWQWYRHNNEYWPKETDYWKYVKKVGT
;
A
#
# COMPACT_ATOMS: atom_id res chain seq x y z
N MET A 1 -14.36 -3.59 17.43
CA MET A 1 -13.38 -3.14 16.43
C MET A 1 -13.66 -3.81 15.10
N ASN A 2 -13.72 -3.07 14.05
CA ASN A 2 -13.96 -3.64 12.74
C ASN A 2 -12.64 -3.90 12.01
N ILE A 3 -12.72 -4.61 10.91
CA ILE A 3 -11.52 -5.04 10.20
C ILE A 3 -10.72 -3.88 9.63
N THR A 4 -11.37 -2.77 9.28
CA THR A 4 -10.65 -1.63 8.75
C THR A 4 -9.78 -0.97 9.81
N GLU A 5 -10.23 -0.99 11.06
CA GLU A 5 -9.42 -0.48 12.15
C GLU A 5 -8.23 -1.37 12.40
N VAL A 6 -8.41 -2.68 12.25
CA VAL A 6 -7.32 -3.62 12.40
C VAL A 6 -6.24 -3.33 11.35
N ILE A 7 -6.65 -3.11 10.11
CA ILE A 7 -5.72 -2.77 9.05
C ILE A 7 -4.99 -1.47 9.40
N GLY A 8 -5.72 -0.49 9.91
CA GLY A 8 -5.13 0.76 10.32
C GLY A 8 -4.08 0.58 11.40
N GLU A 9 -4.37 -0.24 12.39
CA GLU A 9 -3.42 -0.49 13.46
C GLU A 9 -2.14 -1.12 12.94
N HIS A 10 -2.27 -2.12 12.09
CA HIS A 10 -1.11 -2.78 11.51
C HIS A 10 -0.39 -1.88 10.52
N GLY A 11 -1.13 -1.03 9.84
CA GLY A 11 -0.56 -0.14 8.84
C GLY A 11 0.07 1.11 9.41
N LEU A 12 -0.07 1.34 10.72
CA LEU A 12 0.51 2.53 11.33
C LEU A 12 2.00 2.59 11.11
N GLY A 13 2.67 1.52 11.46
CA GLY A 13 4.09 1.49 11.34
C GLY A 13 4.71 2.78 11.84
N LYS A 14 5.82 3.12 11.27
CA LYS A 14 6.55 4.32 11.64
C LYS A 14 6.00 5.58 10.99
N SER A 15 5.15 5.42 10.01
CA SER A 15 4.58 6.56 9.31
C SER A 15 3.44 7.21 10.07
N GLY A 16 2.85 6.49 11.00
CA GLY A 16 1.70 6.97 11.74
C GLY A 16 0.44 7.07 10.91
N MET A 17 0.46 6.59 9.68
CA MET A 17 -0.69 6.64 8.81
C MET A 17 -1.61 5.46 9.01
N ILE A 18 -2.91 5.71 8.94
CA ILE A 18 -3.92 4.68 9.11
C ILE A 18 -4.61 4.46 7.78
N TYR A 19 -4.55 3.22 7.30
CA TYR A 19 -5.20 2.82 6.06
C TYR A 19 -6.43 1.99 6.40
N ARG A 20 -7.54 2.33 5.78
CA ARG A 20 -8.79 1.58 5.97
C ARG A 20 -9.02 0.70 4.77
N ARG A 21 -9.55 -0.49 5.00
CA ARG A 21 -9.86 -1.39 3.89
C ARG A 21 -10.85 -0.72 2.94
N GLY A 22 -10.56 -0.79 1.67
CA GLY A 22 -11.36 -0.11 0.64
C GLY A 22 -10.95 1.31 0.36
N GLN A 23 -10.05 1.86 1.16
CA GLN A 23 -9.53 3.20 0.93
C GLN A 23 -8.71 3.23 -0.34
N GLN A 24 -8.96 4.19 -1.20
CA GLN A 24 -8.13 4.39 -2.37
C GLN A 24 -6.93 5.24 -2.02
N ILE A 25 -5.77 4.81 -2.48
CA ILE A 25 -4.54 5.57 -2.30
C ILE A 25 -3.80 5.59 -3.63
N VAL A 26 -2.89 6.54 -3.76
CA VAL A 26 -2.00 6.61 -4.92
C VAL A 26 -0.62 6.16 -4.47
N LEU A 27 -0.06 5.22 -5.21
CA LEU A 27 1.30 4.75 -5.00
C LEU A 27 2.15 5.15 -6.19
N GLU A 28 3.44 5.38 -5.95
CA GLU A 28 4.39 5.70 -7.00
C GLU A 28 5.44 4.60 -7.09
N ASN A 29 5.68 4.12 -8.30
CA ASN A 29 6.76 3.18 -8.55
C ASN A 29 8.08 3.93 -8.43
N GLU A 30 8.96 3.49 -7.54
CA GLU A 30 10.20 4.20 -7.26
C GLU A 30 11.19 4.14 -8.42
N ARG A 31 11.04 3.15 -9.29
CA ARG A 31 11.94 3.00 -10.43
C ARG A 31 11.49 3.83 -11.63
N THR A 32 10.20 3.85 -11.90
CA THR A 32 9.67 4.47 -13.12
C THR A 32 8.98 5.80 -12.89
N GLY A 33 8.58 6.09 -11.66
CA GLY A 33 7.79 7.27 -11.35
C GLY A 33 6.32 7.10 -11.69
N GLU A 34 5.92 5.93 -12.12
CA GLU A 34 4.52 5.67 -12.47
C GLU A 34 3.62 5.76 -11.23
N HIS A 35 2.47 6.40 -11.37
CA HIS A 35 1.48 6.48 -10.31
C HIS A 35 0.34 5.53 -10.60
N VAL A 36 -0.13 4.83 -9.56
CA VAL A 36 -1.31 3.97 -9.66
C VAL A 36 -2.26 4.28 -8.51
N ALA A 37 -3.54 4.21 -8.78
CA ALA A 37 -4.56 4.33 -7.75
C ALA A 37 -5.09 2.94 -7.44
N VAL A 38 -5.03 2.55 -6.18
CA VAL A 38 -5.41 1.21 -5.76
C VAL A 38 -6.28 1.27 -4.52
N LYS A 39 -7.07 0.21 -4.29
CA LYS A 39 -7.91 0.10 -3.09
C LYS A 39 -7.20 -0.80 -2.07
N VAL A 40 -6.91 -0.25 -0.92
CA VAL A 40 -6.17 -0.98 0.11
C VAL A 40 -6.99 -2.14 0.65
N VAL A 41 -6.39 -3.32 0.69
CA VAL A 41 -6.93 -4.49 1.39
C VAL A 41 -6.28 -4.59 2.75
N MET A 42 -4.96 -4.48 2.79
CA MET A 42 -4.22 -4.43 4.05
C MET A 42 -2.85 -3.81 3.81
N HIS A 43 -2.20 -3.42 4.88
CA HIS A 43 -0.85 -2.87 4.84
C HIS A 43 0.02 -3.61 5.84
N ASP A 44 1.22 -3.95 5.41
CA ASP A 44 2.22 -4.61 6.25
C ASP A 44 3.52 -3.83 6.16
N GLU A 45 4.14 -3.57 7.30
CA GLU A 45 5.36 -2.75 7.33
C GLU A 45 6.49 -3.29 6.47
N ARG A 46 6.59 -4.61 6.38
CA ARG A 46 7.66 -5.22 5.61
C ARG A 46 7.30 -5.44 4.17
N GLN A 47 6.07 -5.88 3.94
CA GLN A 47 5.65 -6.29 2.60
C GLN A 47 5.12 -5.13 1.76
N GLY A 48 4.46 -4.17 2.38
CA GLY A 48 3.86 -3.07 1.67
C GLY A 48 2.35 -3.14 1.68
N TRP A 49 1.74 -2.82 0.56
CA TRP A 49 0.28 -2.77 0.46
C TRP A 49 -0.24 -3.96 -0.34
N LEU A 50 -1.16 -4.71 0.25
CA LEU A 50 -1.98 -5.61 -0.52
C LEU A 50 -3.18 -4.79 -0.96
N ALA A 51 -3.39 -4.66 -2.24
CA ALA A 51 -4.41 -3.76 -2.75
C ALA A 51 -5.05 -4.29 -4.02
N GLU A 52 -6.28 -3.86 -4.26
CA GLU A 52 -7.00 -4.20 -5.46
C GLU A 52 -6.63 -3.19 -6.54
N ASN A 53 -6.16 -3.69 -7.68
CA ASN A 53 -5.76 -2.85 -8.80
C ASN A 53 -6.98 -2.44 -9.64
N GLY A 54 -6.73 -1.71 -10.74
CA GLY A 54 -7.81 -1.22 -11.60
C GLY A 54 -8.59 -2.32 -12.30
N GLU A 55 -8.06 -3.55 -12.29
CA GLU A 55 -8.73 -4.71 -12.91
C GLU A 55 -9.46 -5.57 -11.88
N GLY A 56 -9.49 -5.15 -10.63
CA GLY A 56 -10.17 -5.87 -9.57
C GLY A 56 -9.35 -7.02 -9.00
N GLU A 57 -8.09 -7.10 -9.31
CA GLU A 57 -7.21 -8.15 -8.82
C GLU A 57 -6.41 -7.67 -7.62
N TRP A 58 -6.17 -8.57 -6.67
CA TRP A 58 -5.35 -8.26 -5.51
C TRP A 58 -3.89 -8.46 -5.87
N GLN A 59 -3.06 -7.49 -5.47
CA GLN A 59 -1.65 -7.49 -5.79
C GLN A 59 -0.87 -6.85 -4.65
N TRP A 60 0.31 -7.38 -4.39
CA TRP A 60 1.22 -6.76 -3.44
C TRP A 60 2.03 -5.65 -4.11
N TYR A 61 2.01 -4.48 -3.50
CA TYR A 61 2.83 -3.33 -3.88
C TYR A 61 3.89 -3.20 -2.80
N ARG A 62 5.08 -3.65 -3.10
CA ARG A 62 6.13 -3.85 -2.10
C ARG A 62 6.76 -2.55 -1.62
N HIS A 63 7.10 -2.51 -0.33
CA HIS A 63 7.96 -1.47 0.20
C HIS A 63 9.39 -1.75 -0.17
N ASN A 64 10.19 -0.68 -0.34
CA ASN A 64 11.61 -0.81 -0.55
C ASN A 64 12.27 -1.14 0.80
N ASN A 65 12.74 -2.38 0.92
CA ASN A 65 13.48 -2.79 2.12
C ASN A 65 14.40 -3.96 1.78
N GLU A 66 15.21 -4.36 2.75
CA GLU A 66 16.24 -5.37 2.53
C GLU A 66 15.72 -6.79 2.36
N TYR A 67 14.44 -7.00 2.60
CA TYR A 67 13.85 -8.35 2.49
C TYR A 67 13.57 -8.76 1.06
N TRP A 68 13.54 -7.81 0.13
CA TRP A 68 13.15 -8.09 -1.25
C TRP A 68 14.33 -8.00 -2.20
N PRO A 69 14.33 -8.82 -3.26
CA PRO A 69 15.38 -8.73 -4.28
C PRO A 69 15.44 -7.34 -4.92
N LYS A 70 16.62 -6.98 -5.39
CA LYS A 70 16.83 -5.67 -5.99
C LYS A 70 15.99 -5.43 -7.25
N GLU A 71 15.60 -6.50 -7.91
CA GLU A 71 14.80 -6.42 -9.13
C GLU A 71 13.31 -6.20 -8.86
N THR A 72 12.91 -6.30 -7.59
CA THR A 72 11.52 -6.08 -7.21
C THR A 72 11.17 -4.61 -7.44
N ASP A 73 10.02 -4.37 -8.05
CA ASP A 73 9.49 -3.01 -8.11
C ASP A 73 9.04 -2.61 -6.73
N TYR A 74 9.48 -1.43 -6.32
CA TYR A 74 9.09 -0.88 -5.02
C TYR A 74 8.18 0.31 -5.22
N TRP A 75 7.26 0.48 -4.28
CA TRP A 75 6.23 1.50 -4.34
C TRP A 75 6.24 2.33 -3.08
N LYS A 76 5.92 3.59 -3.21
CA LYS A 76 5.82 4.47 -2.06
C LYS A 76 4.47 5.17 -2.07
N TYR A 77 4.01 5.50 -0.88
CA TYR A 77 2.75 6.18 -0.69
C TYR A 77 2.85 7.64 -1.16
N VAL A 78 1.87 8.09 -1.90
CA VAL A 78 1.80 9.49 -2.33
C VAL A 78 0.70 10.22 -1.58
N LYS A 79 -0.53 9.71 -1.68
CA LYS A 79 -1.67 10.38 -1.05
C LYS A 79 -2.88 9.45 -1.00
N LYS A 80 -3.85 9.80 -0.15
CA LYS A 80 -5.17 9.18 -0.17
C LYS A 80 -6.01 9.85 -1.25
N VAL A 81 -6.87 9.08 -1.89
CA VAL A 81 -7.77 9.59 -2.92
C VAL A 81 -9.14 9.84 -2.29
N GLY A 82 -9.70 10.96 -2.62
CA GLY A 82 -11.04 11.35 -2.19
C GLY A 82 -11.07 11.67 -0.72
N THR A 83 -11.38 11.53 0.11
CA THR A 83 -11.39 11.83 1.55
C THR A 83 -12.41 11.01 2.30
#